data_29ab460af43295970f9b27fe72aabdf7
#
_entry.id   29ab460af43295970f9b27fe72aabdf7
#
_cell.length_a   1.000
_cell.length_b   1.000
_cell.length_c   1.000
_cell.angle_alpha   90.00
_cell.angle_beta   90.00
_cell.angle_gamma   90.00
#
_symmetry.space_group_name_H-M   'P 1'
#
loop_
_entity.id
_entity.type
_entity.pdbx_description
1 polymer ?
#
loop_
_entity_poly.entity_id
_entity_poly.type
_entity_poly.pdbx_seq_one_letter_code
_entity_poly.pdbx_strand_id
1 'polypeptide(L)'
;MHDTSSRLQLRTATMDDARIVADLEAARNPQDPRDPTMLRFWWATRAPDEAHMVKVAESDSSAVAFIEASHEPWAAMPKRFGSIRLLLHPKIWSEPGFGELIDVGESWLGEEGAAISVAHSRERLKDEIRILENRGYREARRSRVSELDLVAGREKLLAGAERTREQMKKQDVRLITLDQDDDPERMTKLYELTVAAERDIPTTVPWRTMPYDEWHRFWFENPGVREDRFWIAREGAAMVGLSVIGYSPERGLPWTFFTATSQSVRGRGMARALKYQTLAQAIALGAKRVRTNNDGQNAPILHLNSEMGYELVDPVIELHRELGS
;
A
#
# COMPACT_ATOMS: atom_id res chain seq x y z
N MET A 1 -30.91 -17.62 -26.24
CA MET A 1 -30.64 -16.28 -25.70
C MET A 1 -31.24 -16.24 -24.30
N HIS A 2 -30.48 -16.60 -23.29
CA HIS A 2 -30.87 -16.37 -21.90
C HIS A 2 -30.20 -15.08 -21.48
N ASP A 3 -30.96 -14.00 -21.53
CA ASP A 3 -30.65 -12.76 -20.85
C ASP A 3 -30.92 -13.00 -19.36
N THR A 4 -29.88 -13.40 -18.62
CA THR A 4 -29.85 -13.42 -17.16
C THR A 4 -28.74 -12.51 -16.72
N SER A 5 -28.96 -11.20 -16.95
CA SER A 5 -28.32 -10.18 -16.10
C SER A 5 -28.90 -10.34 -14.69
N SER A 6 -28.49 -11.37 -13.98
CA SER A 6 -28.85 -11.51 -12.57
C SER A 6 -28.08 -10.43 -11.80
N ARG A 7 -28.85 -9.47 -11.27
CA ARG A 7 -28.33 -8.40 -10.41
C ARG A 7 -27.52 -9.02 -9.28
N LEU A 8 -26.35 -8.43 -8.96
CA LEU A 8 -25.50 -8.89 -7.87
C LEU A 8 -26.23 -8.82 -6.53
N GLN A 9 -26.34 -9.94 -5.84
CA GLN A 9 -26.93 -9.96 -4.48
C GLN A 9 -25.87 -9.57 -3.46
N LEU A 10 -25.72 -8.27 -3.25
CA LEU A 10 -24.75 -7.71 -2.31
C LEU A 10 -25.30 -7.68 -0.89
N ARG A 11 -24.59 -8.32 0.06
CA ARG A 11 -24.80 -8.19 1.49
C ARG A 11 -23.66 -7.41 2.16
N THR A 12 -23.90 -6.88 3.35
CA THR A 12 -22.81 -6.29 4.16
C THR A 12 -21.77 -7.37 4.47
N ALA A 13 -20.50 -7.01 4.28
CA ALA A 13 -19.39 -7.89 4.65
C ALA A 13 -19.10 -7.79 6.15
N THR A 14 -18.57 -8.88 6.70
CA THR A 14 -18.11 -9.00 8.08
C THR A 14 -16.61 -9.29 8.10
N MET A 15 -15.99 -9.27 9.28
CA MET A 15 -14.58 -9.61 9.45
C MET A 15 -14.25 -11.04 9.00
N ASP A 16 -15.23 -11.94 9.00
CA ASP A 16 -15.05 -13.34 8.59
C ASP A 16 -14.95 -13.47 7.06
N ASP A 17 -15.45 -12.49 6.32
CA ASP A 17 -15.38 -12.44 4.86
C ASP A 17 -13.98 -12.08 4.34
N ALA A 18 -13.05 -11.65 5.18
CA ALA A 18 -11.71 -11.26 4.77
C ALA A 18 -11.00 -12.34 3.93
N ARG A 19 -11.21 -13.63 4.26
CA ARG A 19 -10.63 -14.74 3.50
C ARG A 19 -11.21 -14.84 2.09
N ILE A 20 -12.52 -14.89 1.95
CA ILE A 20 -13.16 -15.04 0.63
C ILE A 20 -12.93 -13.81 -0.26
N VAL A 21 -12.83 -12.62 0.32
CA VAL A 21 -12.47 -11.38 -0.42
C VAL A 21 -11.01 -11.41 -0.84
N ALA A 22 -10.10 -11.86 0.02
CA ALA A 22 -8.70 -12.05 -0.34
C ALA A 22 -8.52 -13.10 -1.44
N ASP A 23 -9.33 -14.17 -1.45
CA ASP A 23 -9.35 -15.19 -2.50
C ASP A 23 -9.88 -14.62 -3.83
N LEU A 24 -10.91 -13.79 -3.78
CA LEU A 24 -11.41 -13.06 -4.95
C LEU A 24 -10.32 -12.16 -5.55
N GLU A 25 -9.58 -11.42 -4.71
CA GLU A 25 -8.48 -10.59 -5.18
C GLU A 25 -7.34 -11.42 -5.78
N ALA A 26 -7.01 -12.56 -5.16
CA ALA A 26 -6.02 -13.49 -5.69
C ALA A 26 -6.43 -14.09 -7.05
N ALA A 27 -7.72 -14.36 -7.26
CA ALA A 27 -8.23 -14.81 -8.55
C ALA A 27 -8.06 -13.75 -9.66
N ARG A 28 -8.17 -12.47 -9.31
CA ARG A 28 -7.92 -11.33 -10.23
C ARG A 28 -6.44 -11.03 -10.42
N ASN A 29 -5.64 -11.28 -9.41
CA ASN A 29 -4.21 -10.97 -9.41
C ASN A 29 -3.37 -12.12 -8.81
N PRO A 30 -3.25 -13.26 -9.51
CA PRO A 30 -2.58 -14.44 -8.98
C PRO A 30 -1.07 -14.24 -8.78
N GLN A 31 -0.47 -13.23 -9.42
CA GLN A 31 0.95 -12.92 -9.24
C GLN A 31 1.25 -12.11 -7.98
N ASP A 32 0.21 -11.56 -7.33
CA ASP A 32 0.30 -10.80 -6.09
C ASP A 32 -0.96 -11.04 -5.27
N PRO A 33 -1.15 -12.25 -4.76
CA PRO A 33 -2.36 -12.62 -4.03
C PRO A 33 -2.42 -11.87 -2.70
N ARG A 34 -3.58 -11.28 -2.42
CA ARG A 34 -3.83 -10.63 -1.15
C ARG A 34 -3.78 -11.63 -0.01
N ASP A 35 -3.11 -11.29 1.07
CA ASP A 35 -3.09 -12.07 2.30
C ASP A 35 -4.38 -11.82 3.11
N PRO A 36 -5.11 -12.87 3.51
CA PRO A 36 -6.36 -12.71 4.25
C PRO A 36 -6.17 -12.19 5.68
N THR A 37 -5.06 -12.55 6.33
CA THR A 37 -4.72 -12.04 7.67
C THR A 37 -4.41 -10.55 7.62
N MET A 38 -3.68 -10.11 6.59
CA MET A 38 -3.43 -8.69 6.35
C MET A 38 -4.70 -7.92 6.02
N LEU A 39 -5.60 -8.49 5.19
CA LEU A 39 -6.88 -7.84 4.87
C LEU A 39 -7.74 -7.66 6.12
N ARG A 40 -7.84 -8.71 6.95
CA ARG A 40 -8.55 -8.66 8.24
C ARG A 40 -7.96 -7.61 9.17
N PHE A 41 -6.63 -7.52 9.24
CA PHE A 41 -5.93 -6.51 10.02
C PHE A 41 -6.30 -5.10 9.56
N TRP A 42 -6.25 -4.79 8.28
CA TRP A 42 -6.60 -3.45 7.78
C TRP A 42 -8.06 -3.08 8.04
N TRP A 43 -8.99 -4.04 7.95
CA TRP A 43 -10.37 -3.78 8.30
C TRP A 43 -10.55 -3.52 9.80
N ALA A 44 -9.80 -4.22 10.66
CA ALA A 44 -9.85 -4.07 12.11
C ALA A 44 -9.20 -2.79 12.62
N THR A 45 -8.24 -2.23 11.88
CA THR A 45 -7.43 -1.06 12.29
C THR A 45 -7.84 0.24 11.60
N ARG A 46 -8.99 0.26 10.92
CA ARG A 46 -9.56 1.50 10.39
C ARG A 46 -9.70 2.56 11.49
N ALA A 47 -9.53 3.80 11.11
CA ALA A 47 -9.76 4.91 12.04
C ALA A 47 -11.21 4.88 12.55
N PRO A 48 -11.46 5.11 13.84
CA PRO A 48 -12.80 5.03 14.40
C PRO A 48 -13.80 6.02 13.79
N ASP A 49 -13.30 7.11 13.22
CA ASP A 49 -14.07 8.19 12.60
C ASP A 49 -14.09 8.11 11.06
N GLU A 50 -13.49 7.07 10.46
CA GLU A 50 -13.59 6.76 9.04
C GLU A 50 -14.97 6.20 8.70
N ALA A 51 -15.73 6.88 7.85
CA ALA A 51 -16.98 6.34 7.33
C ALA A 51 -16.69 5.31 6.25
N HIS A 52 -17.38 4.17 6.29
CA HIS A 52 -17.18 3.10 5.31
C HIS A 52 -18.42 2.24 5.07
N MET A 53 -18.54 1.74 3.87
CA MET A 53 -19.46 0.68 3.44
C MET A 53 -18.66 -0.46 2.83
N VAL A 54 -18.90 -1.68 3.29
CA VAL A 54 -18.25 -2.88 2.72
C VAL A 54 -19.34 -3.91 2.41
N LYS A 55 -19.41 -4.32 1.12
CA LYS A 55 -20.37 -5.34 0.68
C LYS A 55 -19.71 -6.42 -0.16
N VAL A 56 -20.27 -7.62 -0.10
CA VAL A 56 -19.82 -8.81 -0.83
C VAL A 56 -21.01 -9.53 -1.45
N ALA A 57 -20.83 -10.09 -2.65
CA ALA A 57 -21.73 -11.07 -3.25
C ALA A 57 -21.03 -12.41 -3.33
N GLU A 58 -21.76 -13.49 -3.05
CA GLU A 58 -21.24 -14.85 -3.01
C GLU A 58 -21.96 -15.76 -4.01
N SER A 59 -21.22 -16.76 -4.49
CA SER A 59 -21.75 -17.95 -5.16
C SER A 59 -20.95 -19.16 -4.68
N ASP A 60 -21.64 -20.23 -4.29
CA ASP A 60 -21.01 -21.47 -3.79
C ASP A 60 -19.94 -21.21 -2.67
N SER A 61 -20.30 -20.39 -1.69
CA SER A 61 -19.43 -20.00 -0.57
C SER A 61 -18.13 -19.29 -0.95
N SER A 62 -18.04 -18.74 -2.17
CA SER A 62 -16.92 -17.98 -2.66
C SER A 62 -17.36 -16.55 -3.00
N ALA A 63 -16.55 -15.56 -2.67
CA ALA A 63 -16.84 -14.19 -3.08
C ALA A 63 -16.71 -14.07 -4.61
N VAL A 64 -17.75 -13.57 -5.25
CA VAL A 64 -17.77 -13.30 -6.70
C VAL A 64 -17.75 -11.82 -7.03
N ALA A 65 -18.20 -10.97 -6.11
CA ALA A 65 -18.10 -9.51 -6.23
C ALA A 65 -17.83 -8.88 -4.85
N PHE A 66 -17.16 -7.75 -4.85
CA PHE A 66 -16.85 -6.97 -3.66
C PHE A 66 -16.83 -5.49 -3.98
N ILE A 67 -17.39 -4.69 -3.08
CA ILE A 67 -17.32 -3.24 -3.10
C ILE A 67 -17.00 -2.72 -1.70
N GLU A 68 -16.03 -1.84 -1.61
CA GLU A 68 -15.72 -1.04 -0.45
C GLU A 68 -15.77 0.43 -0.87
N ALA A 69 -16.47 1.24 -0.09
CA ALA A 69 -16.45 2.69 -0.22
C ALA A 69 -16.12 3.29 1.15
N SER A 70 -15.27 4.31 1.19
CA SER A 70 -14.86 4.95 2.42
C SER A 70 -14.45 6.41 2.22
N HIS A 71 -14.48 7.16 3.31
CA HIS A 71 -13.91 8.51 3.36
C HIS A 71 -13.46 8.87 4.76
N GLU A 72 -12.43 9.70 4.84
CA GLU A 72 -12.02 10.37 6.08
C GLU A 72 -13.03 11.44 6.49
N PRO A 73 -13.08 11.84 7.77
CA PRO A 73 -13.94 12.95 8.22
C PRO A 73 -13.73 14.19 7.35
N TRP A 74 -14.81 14.83 6.93
CA TRP A 74 -14.74 15.97 6.02
C TRP A 74 -13.96 17.17 6.59
N ALA A 75 -13.86 17.27 7.92
CA ALA A 75 -13.01 18.26 8.58
C ALA A 75 -11.52 18.08 8.27
N ALA A 76 -11.08 16.80 8.10
CA ALA A 76 -9.72 16.47 7.71
C ALA A 76 -9.54 16.46 6.18
N MET A 77 -10.65 16.38 5.41
CA MET A 77 -10.66 16.23 3.96
C MET A 77 -11.48 17.33 3.27
N PRO A 78 -11.00 18.59 3.20
CA PRO A 78 -11.80 19.72 2.73
C PRO A 78 -12.37 19.58 1.32
N LYS A 79 -11.68 18.84 0.42
CA LYS A 79 -12.16 18.56 -0.93
C LYS A 79 -13.13 17.38 -1.01
N ARG A 80 -13.45 16.75 0.12
CA ARG A 80 -14.41 15.65 0.24
C ARG A 80 -14.15 14.51 -0.75
N PHE A 81 -12.92 13.99 -0.75
CA PHE A 81 -12.56 12.78 -1.50
C PHE A 81 -13.13 11.55 -0.80
N GLY A 82 -13.90 10.75 -1.55
CA GLY A 82 -14.28 9.40 -1.13
C GLY A 82 -13.65 8.36 -2.05
N SER A 83 -13.31 7.21 -1.52
CA SER A 83 -12.64 6.13 -2.26
C SER A 83 -13.59 4.98 -2.52
N ILE A 84 -13.50 4.36 -3.71
CA ILE A 84 -14.17 3.10 -4.03
C ILE A 84 -13.14 2.04 -4.42
N ARG A 85 -13.33 0.82 -3.94
CA ARG A 85 -12.55 -0.36 -4.31
C ARG A 85 -13.49 -1.46 -4.80
N LEU A 86 -13.29 -1.89 -6.04
CA LEU A 86 -14.21 -2.75 -6.77
C LEU A 86 -13.50 -4.04 -7.17
N LEU A 87 -14.10 -5.20 -6.86
CA LEU A 87 -13.63 -6.49 -7.33
C LEU A 87 -14.80 -7.25 -7.95
N LEU A 88 -14.63 -7.74 -9.17
CA LEU A 88 -15.55 -8.67 -9.83
C LEU A 88 -14.74 -9.88 -10.30
N HIS A 89 -15.23 -11.08 -9.95
CA HIS A 89 -14.52 -12.32 -10.25
C HIS A 89 -14.39 -12.54 -11.77
N PRO A 90 -13.20 -12.92 -12.29
CA PRO A 90 -12.99 -13.06 -13.74
C PRO A 90 -13.99 -13.99 -14.46
N LYS A 91 -14.51 -15.02 -13.78
CA LYS A 91 -15.48 -15.96 -14.37
C LYS A 91 -16.88 -15.36 -14.63
N ILE A 92 -17.26 -14.32 -13.90
CA ILE A 92 -18.55 -13.63 -14.05
C ILE A 92 -18.38 -12.19 -14.52
N TRP A 93 -17.15 -11.86 -14.95
CA TRP A 93 -16.83 -10.50 -15.34
C TRP A 93 -17.72 -10.04 -16.50
N SER A 94 -18.35 -8.92 -16.32
CA SER A 94 -19.18 -8.26 -17.33
C SER A 94 -19.17 -6.75 -17.09
N GLU A 95 -19.29 -5.97 -18.18
CA GLU A 95 -19.35 -4.50 -18.09
C GLU A 95 -20.57 -4.03 -17.27
N PRO A 96 -21.80 -4.59 -17.43
CA PRO A 96 -22.93 -4.24 -16.57
C PRO A 96 -22.69 -4.57 -15.09
N GLY A 97 -22.13 -5.73 -14.76
CA GLY A 97 -21.85 -6.12 -13.36
C GLY A 97 -20.79 -5.25 -12.71
N PHE A 98 -19.72 -4.89 -13.43
CA PHE A 98 -18.73 -3.94 -12.92
C PHE A 98 -19.33 -2.53 -12.77
N GLY A 99 -20.19 -2.12 -13.70
CA GLY A 99 -20.95 -0.88 -13.64
C GLY A 99 -21.87 -0.80 -12.42
N GLU A 100 -22.56 -1.89 -12.08
CA GLU A 100 -23.41 -1.97 -10.88
C GLU A 100 -22.61 -1.74 -9.59
N LEU A 101 -21.39 -2.28 -9.48
CA LEU A 101 -20.53 -2.01 -8.34
C LEU A 101 -20.14 -0.53 -8.23
N ILE A 102 -19.85 0.12 -9.37
CA ILE A 102 -19.57 1.56 -9.38
C ILE A 102 -20.79 2.33 -8.88
N ASP A 103 -21.98 2.02 -9.39
CA ASP A 103 -23.22 2.72 -9.00
C ASP A 103 -23.49 2.60 -7.51
N VAL A 104 -23.28 1.43 -6.92
CA VAL A 104 -23.42 1.22 -5.46
C VAL A 104 -22.43 2.06 -4.65
N GLY A 105 -21.18 2.11 -5.08
CA GLY A 105 -20.15 2.90 -4.38
C GLY A 105 -20.38 4.40 -4.50
N GLU A 106 -20.70 4.88 -5.69
CA GLU A 106 -20.97 6.30 -5.94
C GLU A 106 -22.26 6.79 -5.25
N SER A 107 -23.31 5.96 -5.21
CA SER A 107 -24.55 6.28 -4.50
C SER A 107 -24.27 6.51 -3.02
N TRP A 108 -23.55 5.59 -2.38
CA TRP A 108 -23.18 5.72 -0.98
C TRP A 108 -22.31 6.95 -0.72
N LEU A 109 -21.27 7.17 -1.55
CA LEU A 109 -20.41 8.36 -1.43
C LEU A 109 -21.19 9.67 -1.60
N GLY A 110 -22.17 9.70 -2.53
CA GLY A 110 -23.05 10.84 -2.72
C GLY A 110 -23.95 11.11 -1.50
N GLU A 111 -24.51 10.06 -0.90
CA GLU A 111 -25.31 10.13 0.33
C GLU A 111 -24.49 10.65 1.52
N GLU A 112 -23.22 10.27 1.61
CA GLU A 112 -22.27 10.79 2.62
C GLU A 112 -21.76 12.20 2.31
N GLY A 113 -22.07 12.75 1.13
CA GLY A 113 -21.69 14.09 0.72
C GLY A 113 -20.28 14.24 0.15
N ALA A 114 -19.71 13.16 -0.40
CA ALA A 114 -18.46 13.23 -1.13
C ALA A 114 -18.61 14.11 -2.38
N ALA A 115 -17.60 14.93 -2.67
CA ALA A 115 -17.53 15.73 -3.90
C ALA A 115 -16.75 15.03 -5.02
N ILE A 116 -15.82 14.17 -4.66
CA ILE A 116 -14.92 13.48 -5.61
C ILE A 116 -14.87 12.00 -5.25
N SER A 117 -15.19 11.15 -6.22
CA SER A 117 -14.95 9.70 -6.12
C SER A 117 -13.57 9.35 -6.66
N VAL A 118 -12.82 8.56 -5.91
CA VAL A 118 -11.49 8.06 -6.24
C VAL A 118 -11.54 6.55 -6.44
N ALA A 119 -11.16 6.10 -7.62
CA ALA A 119 -11.04 4.68 -7.94
C ALA A 119 -9.59 4.34 -8.31
N HIS A 120 -9.20 3.10 -8.05
CA HIS A 120 -7.89 2.60 -8.43
C HIS A 120 -8.04 1.35 -9.31
N SER A 121 -7.30 1.31 -10.41
CA SER A 121 -7.21 0.12 -11.25
C SER A 121 -5.77 -0.13 -11.69
N ARG A 122 -5.44 -1.39 -11.98
CA ARG A 122 -4.12 -1.73 -12.55
C ARG A 122 -4.11 -1.46 -14.04
N GLU A 123 -2.99 -0.96 -14.56
CA GLU A 123 -2.87 -0.58 -15.97
C GLU A 123 -3.23 -1.69 -16.95
N ARG A 124 -2.98 -2.95 -16.59
CA ARG A 124 -3.34 -4.12 -17.41
C ARG A 124 -4.85 -4.38 -17.51
N LEU A 125 -5.67 -3.85 -16.60
CA LEU A 125 -7.11 -4.03 -16.55
C LEU A 125 -7.81 -2.97 -17.42
N LYS A 126 -7.52 -3.00 -18.72
CA LYS A 126 -7.96 -1.97 -19.69
C LYS A 126 -9.48 -1.79 -19.75
N ASP A 127 -10.25 -2.87 -19.61
CA ASP A 127 -11.70 -2.77 -19.62
C ASP A 127 -12.25 -2.03 -18.41
N GLU A 128 -11.70 -2.26 -17.21
CA GLU A 128 -12.08 -1.52 -16.01
C GLU A 128 -11.79 -0.02 -16.16
N ILE A 129 -10.60 0.31 -16.66
CA ILE A 129 -10.19 1.71 -16.90
C ILE A 129 -11.15 2.35 -17.90
N ARG A 130 -11.42 1.69 -19.02
CA ARG A 130 -12.34 2.18 -20.05
C ARG A 130 -13.75 2.43 -19.50
N ILE A 131 -14.27 1.52 -18.66
CA ILE A 131 -15.59 1.68 -18.03
C ILE A 131 -15.60 2.89 -17.10
N LEU A 132 -14.57 3.03 -16.26
CA LEU A 132 -14.41 4.19 -15.39
C LEU A 132 -14.32 5.50 -16.19
N GLU A 133 -13.51 5.54 -17.26
CA GLU A 133 -13.36 6.70 -18.14
C GLU A 133 -14.68 7.08 -18.83
N ASN A 134 -15.46 6.09 -19.32
CA ASN A 134 -16.77 6.30 -19.90
C ASN A 134 -17.79 6.87 -18.90
N ARG A 135 -17.58 6.63 -17.59
CA ARG A 135 -18.37 7.19 -16.50
C ARG A 135 -17.86 8.54 -16.02
N GLY A 136 -16.86 9.12 -16.67
CA GLY A 136 -16.34 10.45 -16.39
C GLY A 136 -15.14 10.50 -15.45
N TYR A 137 -14.60 9.34 -15.03
CA TYR A 137 -13.34 9.31 -14.33
C TYR A 137 -12.18 9.76 -15.22
N ARG A 138 -11.19 10.40 -14.64
CA ARG A 138 -9.98 10.85 -15.34
C ARG A 138 -8.76 10.47 -14.52
N GLU A 139 -7.69 10.04 -15.19
CA GLU A 139 -6.42 9.75 -14.53
C GLU A 139 -5.90 11.00 -13.81
N ALA A 140 -5.72 10.89 -12.51
CA ALA A 140 -5.18 11.93 -11.64
C ALA A 140 -3.73 11.64 -11.23
N ARG A 141 -3.39 10.35 -11.10
CA ARG A 141 -2.08 9.90 -10.63
C ARG A 141 -1.76 8.51 -11.15
N ARG A 142 -0.46 8.25 -11.30
CA ARG A 142 0.06 6.93 -11.66
C ARG A 142 1.17 6.54 -10.70
N SER A 143 1.01 5.44 -9.99
CA SER A 143 2.06 4.87 -9.17
C SER A 143 2.79 3.73 -9.89
N ARG A 144 4.07 3.59 -9.59
CA ARG A 144 4.95 2.57 -10.18
C ARG A 144 5.13 1.42 -9.21
N VAL A 145 4.48 0.31 -9.48
CA VAL A 145 4.75 -0.95 -8.80
C VAL A 145 5.97 -1.58 -9.47
N SER A 146 7.00 -1.83 -8.69
CA SER A 146 8.25 -2.43 -9.17
C SER A 146 8.61 -3.66 -8.35
N GLU A 147 9.23 -4.64 -9.00
CA GLU A 147 9.64 -5.90 -8.41
C GLU A 147 11.14 -6.11 -8.58
N LEU A 148 11.80 -6.66 -7.57
CA LEU A 148 13.21 -7.01 -7.59
C LEU A 148 13.37 -8.51 -7.40
N ASP A 149 14.11 -9.14 -8.31
CA ASP A 149 14.54 -10.54 -8.18
C ASP A 149 15.75 -10.60 -7.23
N LEU A 150 15.52 -11.14 -6.05
CA LEU A 150 16.54 -11.28 -5.00
C LEU A 150 17.49 -12.46 -5.26
N VAL A 151 17.10 -13.40 -6.11
CA VAL A 151 17.94 -14.54 -6.48
C VAL A 151 18.96 -14.09 -7.52
N ALA A 152 18.51 -13.49 -8.62
CA ALA A 152 19.38 -12.98 -9.67
C ALA A 152 20.29 -11.83 -9.19
N GLY A 153 19.75 -10.95 -8.32
CA GLY A 153 20.50 -9.82 -7.77
C GLY A 153 21.36 -10.10 -6.55
N ARG A 154 21.37 -11.36 -6.03
CA ARG A 154 21.88 -11.71 -4.70
C ARG A 154 23.28 -11.14 -4.39
N GLU A 155 24.26 -11.44 -5.22
CA GLU A 155 25.66 -11.03 -4.99
C GLU A 155 25.81 -9.51 -4.97
N LYS A 156 25.22 -8.83 -5.95
CA LYS A 156 25.22 -7.36 -6.05
C LYS A 156 24.60 -6.72 -4.81
N LEU A 157 23.47 -7.25 -4.36
CA LEU A 157 22.70 -6.71 -3.23
C LEU A 157 23.45 -6.90 -1.90
N LEU A 158 24.04 -8.09 -1.67
CA LEU A 158 24.82 -8.37 -0.47
C LEU A 158 26.10 -7.51 -0.43
N ALA A 159 26.85 -7.44 -1.54
CA ALA A 159 28.01 -6.57 -1.65
C ALA A 159 27.63 -5.06 -1.44
N GLY A 160 26.46 -4.67 -1.95
CA GLY A 160 25.90 -3.33 -1.72
C GLY A 160 25.60 -3.05 -0.26
N ALA A 161 25.04 -4.02 0.45
CA ALA A 161 24.74 -3.91 1.88
C ALA A 161 26.01 -3.73 2.72
N GLU A 162 27.04 -4.52 2.45
CA GLU A 162 28.32 -4.40 3.15
C GLU A 162 29.00 -3.07 2.86
N ARG A 163 29.15 -2.72 1.59
CA ARG A 163 29.78 -1.45 1.18
C ARG A 163 29.09 -0.23 1.78
N THR A 164 27.76 -0.20 1.76
CA THR A 164 26.99 0.93 2.29
C THR A 164 27.02 0.98 3.81
N ARG A 165 27.08 -0.16 4.51
CA ARG A 165 27.28 -0.23 5.95
C ARG A 165 28.62 0.40 6.35
N GLU A 166 29.71 0.08 5.66
CA GLU A 166 31.03 0.67 5.90
C GLU A 166 31.04 2.18 5.58
N GLN A 167 30.31 2.61 4.56
CA GLN A 167 30.17 4.04 4.27
C GLN A 167 29.45 4.80 5.37
N MET A 168 28.38 4.22 5.93
CA MET A 168 27.64 4.83 7.06
C MET A 168 28.48 4.87 8.32
N LYS A 169 29.23 3.81 8.62
CA LYS A 169 30.16 3.77 9.75
C LYS A 169 31.22 4.89 9.69
N LYS A 170 31.74 5.19 8.52
CA LYS A 170 32.69 6.33 8.31
C LYS A 170 32.04 7.70 8.53
N GLN A 171 30.73 7.77 8.56
CA GLN A 171 29.95 8.99 8.83
C GLN A 171 29.38 9.00 10.26
N ASP A 172 29.85 8.11 11.14
CA ASP A 172 29.32 7.90 12.50
C ASP A 172 27.82 7.57 12.56
N VAL A 173 27.31 6.91 11.50
CA VAL A 173 25.92 6.45 11.42
C VAL A 173 25.86 4.95 11.67
N ARG A 174 25.06 4.55 12.65
CA ARG A 174 24.76 3.14 12.95
C ARG A 174 23.51 2.71 12.19
N LEU A 175 23.60 1.58 11.50
CA LEU A 175 22.45 0.90 10.89
C LEU A 175 22.12 -0.33 11.74
N ILE A 176 20.98 -0.31 12.39
CA ILE A 176 20.52 -1.35 13.32
C ILE A 176 19.05 -1.67 13.07
N THR A 177 18.56 -2.77 13.58
CA THR A 177 17.11 -3.04 13.62
C THR A 177 16.49 -2.42 14.87
N LEU A 178 15.21 -2.15 14.84
CA LEU A 178 14.51 -1.41 15.90
C LEU A 178 14.54 -2.13 17.26
N ASP A 179 14.54 -3.47 17.24
CA ASP A 179 14.70 -4.31 18.45
C ASP A 179 16.09 -4.18 19.09
N GLN A 180 17.11 -3.73 18.35
CA GLN A 180 18.47 -3.49 18.83
C GLN A 180 18.67 -2.06 19.36
N ASP A 181 17.64 -1.23 19.25
CA ASP A 181 17.71 0.16 19.71
C ASP A 181 17.25 0.25 21.16
N ASP A 182 18.17 0.56 22.05
CA ASP A 182 17.97 0.67 23.50
C ASP A 182 17.47 2.05 23.97
N ASP A 183 17.25 2.98 23.04
CA ASP A 183 16.74 4.31 23.35
C ASP A 183 15.29 4.23 23.88
N PRO A 184 14.99 4.66 25.11
CA PRO A 184 13.64 4.61 25.65
C PRO A 184 12.63 5.48 24.87
N GLU A 185 13.13 6.48 24.13
CA GLU A 185 12.31 7.35 23.28
C GLU A 185 12.23 6.87 21.82
N ARG A 186 12.73 5.65 21.50
CA ARG A 186 12.82 5.17 20.11
C ARG A 186 11.50 5.24 19.35
N MET A 187 10.38 4.92 20.00
CA MET A 187 9.05 4.93 19.37
C MET A 187 8.56 6.35 19.07
N THR A 188 8.79 7.28 19.97
CA THR A 188 8.46 8.71 19.76
C THR A 188 9.28 9.27 18.60
N LYS A 189 10.59 9.01 18.57
CA LYS A 189 11.50 9.46 17.50
C LYS A 189 11.14 8.83 16.16
N LEU A 190 10.71 7.58 16.15
CA LEU A 190 10.25 6.88 14.95
C LEU A 190 8.95 7.48 14.42
N TYR A 191 7.99 7.76 15.30
CA TYR A 191 6.75 8.45 14.96
C TYR A 191 7.01 9.82 14.32
N GLU A 192 7.83 10.65 14.98
CA GLU A 192 8.18 11.98 14.47
C GLU A 192 8.86 11.91 13.09
N LEU A 193 9.76 10.94 12.89
CA LEU A 193 10.44 10.74 11.62
C LEU A 193 9.46 10.29 10.52
N THR A 194 8.53 9.37 10.82
CA THR A 194 7.55 8.90 9.83
C THR A 194 6.60 10.03 9.45
N VAL A 195 6.03 10.76 10.41
CA VAL A 195 5.14 11.89 10.15
C VAL A 195 5.82 13.00 9.35
N ALA A 196 7.08 13.31 9.67
CA ALA A 196 7.83 14.30 8.91
C ALA A 196 8.07 13.85 7.46
N ALA A 197 8.36 12.56 7.25
CA ALA A 197 8.63 12.01 5.93
C ALA A 197 7.37 11.86 5.07
N GLU A 198 6.22 11.57 5.67
CA GLU A 198 4.93 11.47 4.96
C GLU A 198 4.56 12.78 4.25
N ARG A 199 4.90 13.92 4.85
CA ARG A 199 4.64 15.25 4.26
C ARG A 199 5.40 15.51 2.95
N ASP A 200 6.47 14.76 2.71
CA ASP A 200 7.28 14.87 1.49
C ASP A 200 6.82 13.92 0.37
N ILE A 201 5.82 13.06 0.64
CA ILE A 201 5.29 12.14 -0.36
C ILE A 201 4.33 12.89 -1.28
N PRO A 202 4.58 12.94 -2.60
CA PRO A 202 3.62 13.50 -3.54
C PRO A 202 2.27 12.76 -3.43
N THR A 203 1.17 13.50 -3.33
CA THR A 203 -0.17 12.93 -3.25
C THR A 203 -1.20 13.84 -3.91
N THR A 204 -2.23 13.26 -4.49
CA THR A 204 -3.40 13.96 -5.06
C THR A 204 -4.53 14.08 -4.04
N VAL A 205 -4.59 13.12 -3.11
CA VAL A 205 -5.52 13.12 -1.97
C VAL A 205 -4.72 13.49 -0.72
N PRO A 206 -5.12 14.51 0.05
CA PRO A 206 -4.42 14.92 1.25
C PRO A 206 -4.27 13.76 2.26
N TRP A 207 -3.14 13.68 2.92
CA TRP A 207 -2.91 12.74 4.02
C TRP A 207 -3.44 13.32 5.34
N ARG A 208 -4.19 12.51 6.08
CA ARG A 208 -4.42 12.76 7.50
C ARG A 208 -3.21 12.28 8.29
N THR A 209 -2.60 13.15 9.08
CA THR A 209 -1.57 12.71 10.02
C THR A 209 -2.20 11.80 11.07
N MET A 210 -1.76 10.56 11.16
CA MET A 210 -2.24 9.62 12.16
C MET A 210 -1.83 10.08 13.56
N PRO A 211 -2.74 10.10 14.56
CA PRO A 211 -2.37 10.19 15.96
C PRO A 211 -1.42 9.04 16.36
N TYR A 212 -0.61 9.26 17.40
CA TYR A 212 0.40 8.27 17.84
C TYR A 212 -0.19 6.87 18.07
N ASP A 213 -1.33 6.76 18.74
CA ASP A 213 -1.93 5.45 19.04
C ASP A 213 -2.43 4.71 17.79
N GLU A 214 -2.97 5.43 16.81
CA GLU A 214 -3.36 4.85 15.52
C GLU A 214 -2.12 4.44 14.72
N TRP A 215 -1.11 5.30 14.66
CA TRP A 215 0.17 5.01 14.04
C TRP A 215 0.85 3.78 14.67
N HIS A 216 0.85 3.69 16.00
CA HIS A 216 1.42 2.54 16.71
C HIS A 216 0.70 1.24 16.35
N ARG A 217 -0.63 1.23 16.34
CA ARG A 217 -1.42 0.08 15.90
C ARG A 217 -1.12 -0.29 14.45
N PHE A 218 -1.14 0.69 13.54
CA PHE A 218 -0.88 0.47 12.12
C PHE A 218 0.47 -0.20 11.86
N TRP A 219 1.52 0.19 12.60
CA TRP A 219 2.86 -0.33 12.41
C TRP A 219 3.16 -1.57 13.25
N PHE A 220 2.83 -1.61 14.52
CA PHE A 220 3.35 -2.61 15.47
C PHE A 220 2.34 -3.69 15.87
N GLU A 221 1.05 -3.51 15.58
CA GLU A 221 0.07 -4.60 15.59
C GLU A 221 -0.09 -5.24 14.19
N ASN A 222 0.59 -4.70 13.19
CA ASN A 222 0.59 -5.22 11.82
C ASN A 222 1.29 -6.58 11.77
N PRO A 223 0.58 -7.66 11.40
CA PRO A 223 1.14 -9.01 11.40
C PRO A 223 2.27 -9.22 10.39
N GLY A 224 2.41 -8.31 9.43
CA GLY A 224 3.49 -8.32 8.45
C GLY A 224 4.74 -7.55 8.86
N VAL A 225 4.70 -6.80 9.95
CA VAL A 225 5.82 -5.96 10.44
C VAL A 225 6.39 -6.54 11.73
N ARG A 226 7.70 -6.49 11.89
CA ARG A 226 8.42 -6.93 13.09
C ARG A 226 9.57 -6.00 13.37
N GLU A 227 9.85 -5.71 14.65
CA GLU A 227 10.94 -4.82 15.06
C GLU A 227 12.32 -5.34 14.61
N ASP A 228 12.55 -6.66 14.60
CA ASP A 228 13.78 -7.29 14.12
C ASP A 228 13.98 -7.18 12.59
N ARG A 229 12.99 -6.65 11.86
CA ARG A 229 13.00 -6.42 10.41
C ARG A 229 12.78 -4.97 10.03
N PHE A 230 12.70 -4.11 11.02
CA PHE A 230 12.53 -2.68 10.87
C PHE A 230 13.89 -1.99 11.03
N TRP A 231 14.53 -1.64 9.92
CA TRP A 231 15.85 -1.03 9.91
C TRP A 231 15.80 0.47 10.14
N ILE A 232 16.65 0.95 11.03
CA ILE A 232 16.81 2.36 11.36
C ILE A 232 18.26 2.82 11.23
N ALA A 233 18.42 4.11 11.01
CA ALA A 233 19.72 4.79 11.03
C ALA A 233 19.79 5.75 12.20
N ARG A 234 20.85 5.60 13.01
CA ARG A 234 21.16 6.47 14.15
C ARG A 234 22.40 7.30 13.89
N GLU A 235 22.31 8.61 14.09
CA GLU A 235 23.45 9.53 14.15
C GLU A 235 23.48 10.14 15.55
N GLY A 236 24.39 9.68 16.41
CA GLY A 236 24.33 9.97 17.83
C GLY A 236 23.00 9.55 18.46
N ALA A 237 22.32 10.47 19.15
CA ALA A 237 21.00 10.24 19.75
C ALA A 237 19.83 10.42 18.77
N ALA A 238 20.08 10.92 17.54
CA ALA A 238 19.02 11.17 16.57
C ALA A 238 18.71 9.92 15.76
N MET A 239 17.41 9.64 15.54
CA MET A 239 16.95 8.69 14.53
C MET A 239 16.75 9.45 13.22
N VAL A 240 17.57 9.14 12.20
CA VAL A 240 17.68 9.95 10.98
C VAL A 240 17.21 9.23 9.72
N GLY A 241 16.81 7.96 9.83
CA GLY A 241 16.28 7.23 8.70
C GLY A 241 15.67 5.89 9.10
N LEU A 242 14.82 5.38 8.22
CA LEU A 242 14.21 4.06 8.38
C LEU A 242 13.98 3.38 7.03
N SER A 243 13.93 2.06 7.04
CA SER A 243 13.41 1.25 5.92
C SER A 243 12.81 -0.04 6.46
N VAL A 244 11.61 -0.40 5.99
CA VAL A 244 10.89 -1.58 6.44
C VAL A 244 10.31 -2.36 5.26
N ILE A 245 10.51 -3.67 5.29
CA ILE A 245 9.83 -4.63 4.41
C ILE A 245 8.83 -5.39 5.25
N GLY A 246 7.56 -5.37 4.84
CA GLY A 246 6.52 -6.20 5.40
C GLY A 246 6.48 -7.57 4.74
N TYR A 247 6.16 -8.59 5.53
CA TYR A 247 6.07 -9.98 5.11
C TYR A 247 4.67 -10.50 5.40
N SER A 248 3.94 -10.84 4.34
CA SER A 248 2.59 -11.39 4.49
C SER A 248 2.63 -12.71 5.26
N PRO A 249 1.76 -12.91 6.28
CA PRO A 249 1.79 -14.11 7.12
C PRO A 249 1.48 -15.42 6.41
N GLU A 250 0.53 -15.42 5.47
CA GLU A 250 0.06 -16.62 4.80
C GLU A 250 0.49 -16.69 3.35
N ARG A 251 0.37 -15.60 2.59
CA ARG A 251 0.67 -15.56 1.14
C ARG A 251 0.94 -14.15 0.66
N GLY A 252 1.55 -14.05 -0.51
CA GLY A 252 1.92 -12.79 -1.14
C GLY A 252 3.43 -12.57 -1.12
N LEU A 253 3.86 -11.52 -1.76
CA LEU A 253 5.26 -11.13 -1.82
C LEU A 253 5.60 -10.17 -0.67
N PRO A 254 6.83 -10.19 -0.17
CA PRO A 254 7.32 -9.10 0.68
C PRO A 254 7.22 -7.76 -0.04
N TRP A 255 6.81 -6.72 0.70
CA TRP A 255 6.69 -5.36 0.19
C TRP A 255 7.53 -4.39 1.00
N THR A 256 8.27 -3.51 0.33
CA THR A 256 8.83 -2.34 0.99
C THR A 256 7.68 -1.41 1.35
N PHE A 257 7.33 -1.34 2.62
CA PHE A 257 6.25 -0.48 3.11
C PHE A 257 6.69 0.97 3.13
N PHE A 258 7.89 1.23 3.65
CA PHE A 258 8.36 2.59 3.79
C PHE A 258 9.89 2.66 3.74
N THR A 259 10.43 3.72 3.18
CA THR A 259 11.83 4.12 3.27
C THR A 259 11.90 5.63 3.35
N ALA A 260 12.47 6.15 4.42
CA ALA A 260 12.57 7.58 4.65
C ALA A 260 13.87 7.98 5.33
N THR A 261 14.25 9.23 5.14
CA THR A 261 15.36 9.87 5.87
C THR A 261 14.97 11.28 6.24
N SER A 262 15.45 11.76 7.36
CA SER A 262 15.29 13.16 7.74
C SER A 262 15.91 14.08 6.67
N GLN A 263 15.36 15.27 6.52
CA GLN A 263 15.83 16.23 5.51
C GLN A 263 17.30 16.60 5.70
N SER A 264 17.76 16.70 6.94
CA SER A 264 19.13 17.09 7.32
C SER A 264 20.22 16.13 6.82
N VAL A 265 19.87 14.88 6.51
CA VAL A 265 20.84 13.85 6.10
C VAL A 265 20.68 13.40 4.64
N ARG A 266 19.83 14.07 3.87
CA ARG A 266 19.63 13.76 2.44
C ARG A 266 20.90 13.96 1.63
N GLY A 267 21.03 13.21 0.54
CA GLY A 267 22.24 13.25 -0.30
C GLY A 267 23.43 12.46 0.24
N ARG A 268 23.40 12.01 1.49
CA ARG A 268 24.49 11.26 2.14
C ARG A 268 24.47 9.75 1.91
N GLY A 269 23.53 9.25 1.10
CA GLY A 269 23.41 7.81 0.77
C GLY A 269 22.65 6.96 1.81
N MET A 270 22.02 7.56 2.80
CA MET A 270 21.39 6.86 3.93
C MET A 270 20.19 5.99 3.50
N ALA A 271 19.28 6.52 2.67
CA ALA A 271 18.15 5.73 2.15
C ALA A 271 18.65 4.51 1.36
N ARG A 272 19.72 4.67 0.58
CA ARG A 272 20.39 3.57 -0.13
C ARG A 272 20.91 2.53 0.83
N ALA A 273 21.61 2.93 1.87
CA ALA A 273 22.16 2.02 2.85
C ALA A 273 21.08 1.22 3.58
N LEU A 274 20.03 1.89 4.05
CA LEU A 274 18.88 1.26 4.72
C LEU A 274 18.19 0.26 3.79
N LYS A 275 17.90 0.62 2.55
CA LYS A 275 17.30 -0.33 1.58
C LYS A 275 18.18 -1.54 1.32
N TYR A 276 19.48 -1.39 1.21
CA TYR A 276 20.38 -2.54 1.07
C TYR A 276 20.34 -3.46 2.30
N GLN A 277 20.22 -2.92 3.53
CA GLN A 277 20.09 -3.75 4.72
C GLN A 277 18.78 -4.54 4.72
N THR A 278 17.64 -3.91 4.40
CA THR A 278 16.36 -4.61 4.32
C THR A 278 16.37 -5.71 3.23
N LEU A 279 17.00 -5.45 2.08
CA LEU A 279 17.13 -6.43 1.00
C LEU A 279 18.05 -7.60 1.38
N ALA A 280 19.19 -7.32 2.03
CA ALA A 280 20.08 -8.36 2.52
C ALA A 280 19.39 -9.25 3.56
N GLN A 281 18.60 -8.67 4.44
CA GLN A 281 17.78 -9.42 5.40
C GLN A 281 16.69 -10.23 4.69
N ALA A 282 16.01 -9.69 3.68
CA ALA A 282 15.02 -10.42 2.90
C ALA A 282 15.64 -11.67 2.22
N ILE A 283 16.84 -11.51 1.67
CA ILE A 283 17.63 -12.63 1.12
C ILE A 283 17.94 -13.67 2.20
N ALA A 284 18.36 -13.26 3.39
CA ALA A 284 18.66 -14.16 4.51
C ALA A 284 17.41 -14.90 5.00
N LEU A 285 16.24 -14.28 4.93
CA LEU A 285 14.95 -14.89 5.26
C LEU A 285 14.39 -15.78 4.13
N GLY A 286 15.11 -15.93 3.02
CA GLY A 286 14.73 -16.80 1.92
C GLY A 286 13.73 -16.21 0.93
N ALA A 287 13.46 -14.92 0.99
CA ALA A 287 12.62 -14.24 0.00
C ALA A 287 13.28 -14.30 -1.38
N LYS A 288 12.49 -14.62 -2.40
CA LYS A 288 12.97 -14.70 -3.78
C LYS A 288 12.75 -13.39 -4.55
N ARG A 289 11.72 -12.67 -4.18
CA ARG A 289 11.32 -11.39 -4.80
C ARG A 289 10.83 -10.43 -3.73
N VAL A 290 10.90 -9.15 -4.00
CA VAL A 290 10.32 -8.08 -3.18
C VAL A 290 9.69 -7.03 -4.08
N ARG A 291 8.57 -6.48 -3.67
CA ARG A 291 7.90 -5.38 -4.38
C ARG A 291 8.01 -4.07 -3.63
N THR A 292 7.82 -3.01 -4.37
CA THR A 292 7.63 -1.65 -3.85
C THR A 292 6.64 -0.90 -4.74
N ASN A 293 5.97 0.08 -4.17
CA ASN A 293 5.10 1.00 -4.90
C ASN A 293 5.53 2.43 -4.59
N ASN A 294 5.73 3.22 -5.63
CA ASN A 294 6.15 4.60 -5.49
C ASN A 294 5.40 5.49 -6.46
N ASP A 295 5.16 6.73 -6.07
CA ASP A 295 4.65 7.74 -6.97
C ASP A 295 5.54 7.91 -8.20
N GLY A 296 4.93 8.06 -9.37
CA GLY A 296 5.65 8.24 -10.64
C GLY A 296 6.47 9.53 -10.71
N GLN A 297 6.18 10.50 -9.83
CA GLN A 297 6.90 11.78 -9.75
C GLN A 297 8.02 11.76 -8.70
N ASN A 298 8.13 10.71 -7.87
CA ASN A 298 9.16 10.61 -6.85
C ASN A 298 10.50 10.14 -7.46
N ALA A 299 11.12 11.02 -8.26
CA ALA A 299 12.36 10.71 -8.98
C ALA A 299 13.49 10.16 -8.10
N PRO A 300 13.78 10.65 -6.87
CA PRO A 300 14.86 10.13 -6.06
C PRO A 300 14.71 8.64 -5.71
N ILE A 301 13.51 8.20 -5.28
CA ILE A 301 13.29 6.80 -4.92
C ILE A 301 13.23 5.89 -6.16
N LEU A 302 12.68 6.39 -7.27
CA LEU A 302 12.64 5.66 -8.54
C LEU A 302 14.05 5.42 -9.08
N HIS A 303 14.93 6.42 -9.02
CA HIS A 303 16.33 6.27 -9.38
C HIS A 303 17.04 5.23 -8.49
N LEU A 304 16.86 5.32 -7.18
CA LEU A 304 17.43 4.37 -6.22
C LEU A 304 16.96 2.93 -6.50
N ASN A 305 15.67 2.74 -6.77
CA ASN A 305 15.12 1.42 -7.10
C ASN A 305 15.73 0.89 -8.40
N SER A 306 15.85 1.72 -9.45
CA SER A 306 16.46 1.33 -10.71
C SER A 306 17.93 0.90 -10.56
N GLU A 307 18.74 1.63 -9.77
CA GLU A 307 20.11 1.25 -9.45
C GLU A 307 20.23 -0.12 -8.77
N MET A 308 19.25 -0.46 -7.91
CA MET A 308 19.20 -1.76 -7.24
C MET A 308 18.75 -2.89 -8.16
N GLY A 309 18.11 -2.58 -9.29
CA GLY A 309 17.63 -3.54 -10.28
C GLY A 309 16.14 -3.84 -10.18
N TYR A 310 15.35 -2.98 -9.52
CA TYR A 310 13.90 -3.09 -9.58
C TYR A 310 13.38 -2.85 -10.99
N GLU A 311 12.48 -3.69 -11.44
CA GLU A 311 11.81 -3.60 -12.74
C GLU A 311 10.33 -3.26 -12.54
N LEU A 312 9.79 -2.41 -13.43
CA LEU A 312 8.38 -2.04 -13.43
C LEU A 312 7.54 -3.25 -13.81
N VAL A 313 6.47 -3.53 -13.02
CA VAL A 313 5.62 -4.70 -13.27
C VAL A 313 4.20 -4.31 -13.68
N ASP A 314 3.43 -3.67 -12.84
CA ASP A 314 2.01 -3.41 -13.11
C ASP A 314 1.58 -2.10 -12.43
N PRO A 315 1.68 -0.96 -13.10
CA PRO A 315 1.32 0.34 -12.54
C PRO A 315 -0.13 0.37 -12.06
N VAL A 316 -0.36 1.12 -10.97
CA VAL A 316 -1.70 1.43 -10.49
C VAL A 316 -2.06 2.84 -10.94
N ILE A 317 -3.22 2.96 -11.57
CA ILE A 317 -3.79 4.22 -12.01
C ILE A 317 -4.84 4.63 -10.99
N GLU A 318 -4.71 5.83 -10.46
CA GLU A 318 -5.69 6.51 -9.65
C GLU A 318 -6.54 7.41 -10.56
N LEU A 319 -7.85 7.21 -10.53
CA LEU A 319 -8.81 7.92 -11.35
C LEU A 319 -9.78 8.68 -10.46
N HIS A 320 -10.06 9.92 -10.79
CA HIS A 320 -10.98 10.80 -10.06
C HIS A 320 -12.19 11.13 -10.93
N ARG A 321 -13.36 11.22 -10.27
CA ARG A 321 -14.60 11.71 -10.84
C ARG A 321 -15.26 12.70 -9.88
N GLU A 322 -15.65 13.87 -10.36
CA GLU A 322 -16.53 14.76 -9.61
C GLU A 322 -17.93 14.14 -9.52
N LEU A 323 -18.43 14.00 -8.31
CA LEU A 323 -19.80 13.61 -8.03
C LEU A 323 -20.62 14.91 -8.06
N GLY A 324 -21.60 15.02 -8.94
CA GLY A 324 -22.48 16.20 -9.01
C GLY A 324 -23.15 16.43 -7.65
N SER A 325 -23.18 17.69 -7.24
CA SER A 325 -23.91 18.17 -6.05
C SER A 325 -25.42 18.08 -6.26
#